data_d3ac75f423b0c8ec68a57fc4c966325e
#
_entry.id   d3ac75f423b0c8ec68a57fc4c966325e
#
_cell.length_a   1.000
_cell.length_b   1.000
_cell.length_c   1.000
_cell.angle_alpha   90.00
_cell.angle_beta   90.00
_cell.angle_gamma   90.00
#
_symmetry.space_group_name_H-M   'P 1'
#
loop_
_entity.id
_entity.type
_entity.pdbx_description
1 polymer ?
#
loop_
_entity_poly.entity_id
_entity_poly.type
_entity_poly.pdbx_seq_one_letter_code
_entity_poly.pdbx_strand_id
1 'polypeptide(L)'
;MKQTLKYIFDRLEEQLKYAETKHSISITLASALTVFSATYLDSSKPLVNALSAISIIFSLVSVLYSFIALSAKHIRFGRTHKSQQENLLYFKHIARFSPEDYLKEIAQSYPLFKGYKTDQFDLDLSKQVVATAKTISAKFLLFNFALTFLILSLFCESTVIILKGVL
;
A
#
# COMPACT_ATOMS: atom_id res chain seq x y z
N MET A 1 28.49 -5.28 -6.43
CA MET A 1 27.06 -5.42 -6.66
C MET A 1 26.33 -5.96 -5.44
N LYS A 2 26.79 -7.02 -4.78
CA LYS A 2 26.13 -7.65 -3.61
C LYS A 2 25.78 -6.67 -2.49
N GLN A 3 26.72 -5.82 -2.07
CA GLN A 3 26.47 -4.81 -1.03
C GLN A 3 25.38 -3.80 -1.43
N THR A 4 25.39 -3.38 -2.69
CA THR A 4 24.37 -2.44 -3.22
C THR A 4 22.99 -3.07 -3.28
N LEU A 5 22.89 -4.31 -3.77
CA LEU A 5 21.62 -5.05 -3.78
C LEU A 5 21.11 -5.29 -2.36
N LYS A 6 21.99 -5.62 -1.41
CA LYS A 6 21.63 -5.76 0.00
C LYS A 6 21.11 -4.44 0.57
N TYR A 7 21.82 -3.34 0.33
CA TYR A 7 21.36 -2.02 0.77
C TYR A 7 19.97 -1.66 0.20
N ILE A 8 19.73 -1.94 -1.10
CA ILE A 8 18.42 -1.73 -1.71
C ILE A 8 17.37 -2.61 -1.05
N PHE A 9 17.69 -3.88 -0.77
CA PHE A 9 16.78 -4.80 -0.10
C PHE A 9 16.40 -4.31 1.29
N ASP A 10 17.38 -3.91 2.12
CA ASP A 10 17.16 -3.39 3.47
C ASP A 10 16.24 -2.14 3.44
N ARG A 11 16.47 -1.24 2.48
CA ARG A 11 15.60 -0.06 2.25
C ARG A 11 14.18 -0.44 1.86
N LEU A 12 14.01 -1.48 1.06
CA LEU A 12 12.68 -1.98 0.69
C LEU A 12 11.97 -2.64 1.88
N GLU A 13 12.69 -3.35 2.74
CA GLU A 13 12.09 -3.90 3.97
C GLU A 13 11.57 -2.80 4.91
N GLU A 14 12.30 -1.69 5.07
CA GLU A 14 11.82 -0.53 5.82
C GLU A 14 10.52 0.05 5.21
N GLN A 15 10.46 0.17 3.88
CA GLN A 15 9.26 0.63 3.19
C GLN A 15 8.10 -0.35 3.32
N LEU A 16 8.37 -1.64 3.36
CA LEU A 16 7.38 -2.68 3.59
C LEU A 16 6.76 -2.55 4.99
N LYS A 17 7.59 -2.42 6.02
CA LYS A 17 7.15 -2.19 7.40
C LYS A 17 6.31 -0.91 7.51
N TYR A 18 6.75 0.16 6.83
CA TYR A 18 5.99 1.41 6.80
C TYR A 18 4.61 1.25 6.15
N ALA A 19 4.51 0.49 5.05
CA ALA A 19 3.22 0.19 4.43
C ALA A 19 2.31 -0.61 5.38
N GLU A 20 2.85 -1.59 6.10
CA GLU A 20 2.11 -2.39 7.09
C GLU A 20 1.61 -1.53 8.27
N THR A 21 2.44 -0.63 8.78
CA THR A 21 2.05 0.33 9.83
C THR A 21 0.89 1.22 9.38
N LYS A 22 0.91 1.71 8.13
CA LYS A 22 -0.20 2.50 7.59
C LYS A 22 -1.52 1.72 7.58
N HIS A 23 -1.49 0.45 7.18
CA HIS A 23 -2.69 -0.38 7.20
C HIS A 23 -3.20 -0.63 8.62
N SER A 24 -2.31 -0.86 9.59
CA SER A 24 -2.69 -1.03 10.99
C SER A 24 -3.37 0.23 11.54
N ILE A 25 -2.82 1.41 11.25
CA ILE A 25 -3.45 2.69 11.63
C ILE A 25 -4.82 2.85 10.96
N SER A 26 -4.93 2.51 9.67
CA SER A 26 -6.20 2.59 8.93
C SER A 26 -7.28 1.69 9.55
N ILE A 27 -6.91 0.46 9.96
CA ILE A 27 -7.84 -0.47 10.66
C ILE A 27 -8.31 0.15 11.97
N THR A 28 -7.39 0.67 12.78
CA THR A 28 -7.72 1.28 14.08
C THR A 28 -8.70 2.45 13.91
N LEU A 29 -8.42 3.36 12.98
CA LEU A 29 -9.28 4.52 12.71
C LEU A 29 -10.65 4.09 12.17
N ALA A 30 -10.70 3.17 11.21
CA ALA A 30 -11.96 2.70 10.64
C ALA A 30 -12.80 1.95 11.68
N SER A 31 -12.17 1.17 12.57
CA SER A 31 -12.87 0.49 13.67
C SER A 31 -13.47 1.49 14.66
N ALA A 32 -12.72 2.54 15.03
CA ALA A 32 -13.22 3.60 15.89
C ALA A 32 -14.42 4.34 15.27
N LEU A 33 -14.35 4.65 13.95
CA LEU A 33 -15.47 5.25 13.22
C LEU A 33 -16.69 4.32 13.18
N THR A 34 -16.50 3.02 12.99
CA THR A 34 -17.60 2.05 12.99
C THR A 34 -18.35 2.06 14.33
N VAL A 35 -17.60 2.05 15.46
CA VAL A 35 -18.20 2.11 16.81
C VAL A 35 -18.92 3.45 17.03
N PHE A 36 -18.29 4.54 16.63
CA PHE A 36 -18.89 5.87 16.74
C PHE A 36 -20.17 5.99 15.93
N SER A 37 -20.17 5.58 14.65
CA SER A 37 -21.36 5.59 13.78
C SER A 37 -22.50 4.74 14.34
N ALA A 38 -22.18 3.59 14.98
CA ALA A 38 -23.18 2.73 15.57
C ALA A 38 -24.02 3.41 16.68
N THR A 39 -23.45 4.39 17.39
CA THR A 39 -24.18 5.17 18.43
C THR A 39 -25.30 6.03 17.87
N TYR A 40 -25.33 6.24 16.55
CA TYR A 40 -26.32 7.10 15.89
C TYR A 40 -27.38 6.32 15.10
N LEU A 41 -27.33 4.98 15.05
CA LEU A 41 -28.29 4.16 14.28
C LEU A 41 -29.73 4.21 14.84
N ASP A 42 -29.90 4.50 16.12
CA ASP A 42 -31.23 4.61 16.78
C ASP A 42 -31.71 6.06 16.87
N SER A 43 -31.23 6.94 16.01
CA SER A 43 -31.70 8.31 15.97
C SER A 43 -33.15 8.41 15.49
N SER A 44 -33.94 9.33 16.06
CA SER A 44 -35.30 9.63 15.60
C SER A 44 -35.34 10.22 14.17
N LYS A 45 -34.19 10.63 13.63
CA LYS A 45 -34.05 11.24 12.30
C LYS A 45 -33.60 10.18 11.26
N PRO A 46 -34.45 9.84 10.28
CA PRO A 46 -34.11 8.80 9.28
C PRO A 46 -32.85 9.10 8.48
N LEU A 47 -32.56 10.38 8.19
CA LEU A 47 -31.37 10.80 7.45
C LEU A 47 -30.09 10.53 8.25
N VAL A 48 -30.09 10.76 9.57
CA VAL A 48 -28.97 10.47 10.47
C VAL A 48 -28.69 8.97 10.47
N ASN A 49 -29.73 8.14 10.62
CA ASN A 49 -29.61 6.68 10.60
C ASN A 49 -29.00 6.19 9.27
N ALA A 50 -29.50 6.72 8.14
CA ALA A 50 -28.99 6.35 6.81
C ALA A 50 -27.51 6.72 6.63
N LEU A 51 -27.11 7.94 7.01
CA LEU A 51 -25.73 8.39 6.92
C LEU A 51 -24.79 7.58 7.83
N SER A 52 -25.23 7.26 9.06
CA SER A 52 -24.46 6.43 9.98
C SER A 52 -24.29 5.00 9.44
N ALA A 53 -25.33 4.40 8.87
CA ALA A 53 -25.25 3.09 8.23
C ALA A 53 -24.27 3.09 7.04
N ILE A 54 -24.31 4.14 6.19
CA ILE A 54 -23.37 4.31 5.07
C ILE A 54 -21.93 4.46 5.58
N SER A 55 -21.72 5.24 6.64
CA SER A 55 -20.41 5.41 7.28
C SER A 55 -19.85 4.08 7.77
N ILE A 56 -20.66 3.26 8.43
CA ILE A 56 -20.27 1.91 8.87
C ILE A 56 -19.84 1.06 7.67
N ILE A 57 -20.63 1.05 6.58
CA ILE A 57 -20.28 0.28 5.39
C ILE A 57 -18.92 0.73 4.83
N PHE A 58 -18.68 2.02 4.69
CA PHE A 58 -17.40 2.54 4.19
C PHE A 58 -16.24 2.19 5.12
N SER A 59 -16.42 2.30 6.44
CA SER A 59 -15.41 1.89 7.41
C SER A 59 -15.07 0.41 7.29
N LEU A 60 -16.06 -0.47 7.19
CA LEU A 60 -15.85 -1.91 7.04
C LEU A 60 -15.14 -2.26 5.72
N VAL A 61 -15.47 -1.57 4.62
CA VAL A 61 -14.77 -1.74 3.34
C VAL A 61 -13.31 -1.30 3.46
N SER A 62 -13.02 -0.19 4.16
CA SER A 62 -11.64 0.26 4.44
C SER A 62 -10.85 -0.79 5.23
N VAL A 63 -11.46 -1.36 6.28
CA VAL A 63 -10.88 -2.45 7.08
C VAL A 63 -10.57 -3.67 6.21
N LEU A 64 -11.51 -4.06 5.35
CA LEU A 64 -11.34 -5.21 4.45
C LEU A 64 -10.14 -5.04 3.51
N TYR A 65 -10.00 -3.88 2.83
CA TYR A 65 -8.84 -3.60 2.00
C TYR A 65 -7.53 -3.64 2.79
N SER A 66 -7.53 -3.13 4.02
CA SER A 66 -6.34 -3.14 4.89
C SER A 66 -5.96 -4.55 5.32
N PHE A 67 -6.93 -5.42 5.65
CA PHE A 67 -6.67 -6.83 5.96
C PHE A 67 -6.14 -7.60 4.75
N ILE A 68 -6.73 -7.39 3.56
CA ILE A 68 -6.23 -8.00 2.32
C ILE A 68 -4.77 -7.60 2.10
N ALA A 69 -4.41 -6.32 2.30
CA ALA A 69 -3.04 -5.85 2.16
C ALA A 69 -2.07 -6.47 3.17
N LEU A 70 -2.47 -6.63 4.43
CA LEU A 70 -1.64 -7.27 5.46
C LEU A 70 -1.42 -8.76 5.17
N SER A 71 -2.46 -9.46 4.68
CA SER A 71 -2.40 -10.89 4.34
C SER A 71 -1.64 -11.17 3.04
N ALA A 72 -1.51 -10.18 2.16
CA ALA A 72 -0.96 -10.34 0.83
C ALA A 72 0.56 -10.44 0.85
N LYS A 73 1.09 -11.66 0.84
CA LYS A 73 2.55 -11.91 0.72
C LYS A 73 3.05 -11.83 -0.73
N HIS A 74 2.21 -12.10 -1.74
CA HIS A 74 2.59 -12.13 -3.16
C HIS A 74 1.43 -11.72 -4.05
N ILE A 75 1.21 -10.43 -4.23
CA ILE A 75 0.28 -9.94 -5.24
C ILE A 75 1.07 -9.77 -6.56
N ARG A 76 0.69 -10.50 -7.61
CA ARG A 76 1.26 -10.35 -8.95
C ARG A 76 0.57 -9.19 -9.66
N PHE A 77 1.25 -8.08 -9.83
CA PHE A 77 0.83 -7.04 -10.77
C PHE A 77 1.41 -7.30 -12.16
N GLY A 78 0.59 -7.03 -13.18
CA GLY A 78 1.01 -7.14 -14.58
C GLY A 78 2.19 -6.21 -14.92
N ARG A 79 2.96 -6.59 -15.95
CA ARG A 79 4.04 -5.75 -16.51
C ARG A 79 3.45 -4.43 -17.02
N THR A 80 3.90 -3.33 -16.47
CA THR A 80 3.65 -1.98 -17.03
C THR A 80 4.81 -1.57 -17.92
N HIS A 81 4.51 -0.82 -18.98
CA HIS A 81 5.46 -0.35 -19.99
C HIS A 81 6.69 0.35 -19.38
N LYS A 82 7.88 0.11 -19.95
CA LYS A 82 9.12 0.83 -19.63
C LYS A 82 8.96 2.32 -19.93
N SER A 83 9.25 3.17 -18.94
CA SER A 83 9.44 4.62 -19.10
C SER A 83 10.93 4.88 -19.33
N GLN A 84 11.25 5.88 -20.15
CA GLN A 84 12.63 6.19 -20.59
C GLN A 84 13.60 6.64 -19.47
N GLN A 85 13.13 6.95 -18.27
CA GLN A 85 13.95 7.28 -17.09
C GLN A 85 13.45 6.54 -15.86
N GLU A 86 13.90 5.31 -15.64
CA GLU A 86 13.51 4.51 -14.49
C GLU A 86 14.51 4.69 -13.33
N ASN A 87 14.00 5.12 -12.17
CA ASN A 87 14.80 5.17 -10.95
C ASN A 87 14.93 3.75 -10.38
N LEU A 88 16.11 3.16 -10.52
CA LEU A 88 16.41 1.77 -10.09
C LEU A 88 16.42 1.60 -8.56
N LEU A 89 16.24 2.66 -7.78
CA LEU A 89 16.13 2.63 -6.33
C LEU A 89 14.69 2.80 -5.84
N TYR A 90 13.73 3.08 -6.75
CA TYR A 90 12.35 3.31 -6.39
C TYR A 90 11.49 2.07 -6.60
N PHE A 91 10.84 1.60 -5.54
CA PHE A 91 10.11 0.33 -5.54
C PHE A 91 9.10 0.17 -6.68
N LYS A 92 8.38 1.23 -7.09
CA LYS A 92 7.42 1.13 -8.20
C LYS A 92 8.09 0.86 -9.54
N HIS A 93 9.32 1.34 -9.74
CA HIS A 93 10.09 1.07 -10.94
C HIS A 93 10.73 -0.31 -10.86
N ILE A 94 11.33 -0.68 -9.72
CA ILE A 94 11.90 -2.01 -9.49
C ILE A 94 10.83 -3.10 -9.73
N ALA A 95 9.61 -2.89 -9.27
CA ALA A 95 8.51 -3.84 -9.41
C ALA A 95 8.14 -4.19 -10.87
N ARG A 96 8.57 -3.40 -11.85
CA ARG A 96 8.30 -3.61 -13.29
C ARG A 96 9.26 -4.56 -13.95
N PHE A 97 10.44 -4.77 -13.35
CA PHE A 97 11.48 -5.60 -13.92
C PHE A 97 11.25 -7.09 -13.63
N SER A 98 11.83 -7.94 -14.51
CA SER A 98 12.23 -9.29 -14.10
C SER A 98 13.52 -9.20 -13.25
N PRO A 99 13.82 -10.19 -12.41
CA PRO A 99 15.07 -10.17 -11.63
C PRO A 99 16.32 -10.07 -12.52
N GLU A 100 16.31 -10.76 -13.64
CA GLU A 100 17.40 -10.79 -14.62
C GLU A 100 17.57 -9.43 -15.31
N ASP A 101 16.46 -8.82 -15.74
CA ASP A 101 16.48 -7.49 -16.38
C ASP A 101 16.90 -6.41 -15.41
N TYR A 102 16.48 -6.52 -14.14
CA TYR A 102 16.89 -5.58 -13.09
C TYR A 102 18.40 -5.60 -12.86
N LEU A 103 19.01 -6.80 -12.79
CA LEU A 103 20.46 -6.92 -12.68
C LEU A 103 21.20 -6.34 -13.88
N LYS A 104 20.72 -6.61 -15.09
CA LYS A 104 21.31 -6.04 -16.31
C LYS A 104 21.24 -4.53 -16.31
N GLU A 105 20.08 -3.98 -15.94
CA GLU A 105 19.87 -2.53 -15.91
C GLU A 105 20.79 -1.84 -14.89
N ILE A 106 20.94 -2.41 -13.67
CA ILE A 106 21.90 -1.90 -12.68
C ILE A 106 23.32 -1.95 -13.22
N ALA A 107 23.74 -3.06 -13.86
CA ALA A 107 25.09 -3.21 -14.39
C ALA A 107 25.39 -2.23 -15.53
N GLN A 108 24.36 -1.84 -16.32
CA GLN A 108 24.48 -0.89 -17.41
C GLN A 108 24.43 0.57 -16.96
N SER A 109 23.54 0.87 -16.00
CA SER A 109 23.29 2.25 -15.57
C SER A 109 24.37 2.78 -14.62
N TYR A 110 25.03 1.91 -13.87
CA TYR A 110 26.07 2.34 -12.91
C TYR A 110 27.47 1.95 -13.38
N PRO A 111 28.33 2.95 -13.71
CA PRO A 111 29.70 2.70 -14.19
C PRO A 111 30.55 1.80 -13.27
N LEU A 112 30.25 1.84 -11.95
CA LEU A 112 30.91 1.01 -10.92
C LEU A 112 30.78 -0.50 -11.20
N PHE A 113 29.76 -0.93 -11.95
CA PHE A 113 29.49 -2.34 -12.24
C PHE A 113 29.82 -2.73 -13.69
N LYS A 114 30.43 -1.84 -14.45
CA LYS A 114 30.82 -2.11 -15.84
C LYS A 114 31.80 -3.29 -15.90
N GLY A 115 31.40 -4.36 -16.57
CA GLY A 115 32.19 -5.60 -16.66
C GLY A 115 32.05 -6.55 -15.48
N TYR A 116 31.21 -6.24 -14.48
CA TYR A 116 30.94 -7.16 -13.38
C TYR A 116 30.19 -8.41 -13.88
N LYS A 117 30.72 -9.59 -13.55
CA LYS A 117 30.04 -10.86 -13.81
C LYS A 117 29.11 -11.21 -12.66
N THR A 118 27.82 -11.21 -12.94
CA THR A 118 26.77 -11.61 -11.99
C THR A 118 26.88 -13.10 -11.69
N ASP A 119 26.74 -13.47 -10.41
CA ASP A 119 26.68 -14.85 -9.96
C ASP A 119 25.26 -15.25 -9.51
N GLN A 120 25.10 -16.51 -9.10
CA GLN A 120 23.81 -17.04 -8.65
C GLN A 120 23.29 -16.29 -7.41
N PHE A 121 24.17 -15.86 -6.51
CA PHE A 121 23.78 -15.09 -5.32
C PHE A 121 23.20 -13.72 -5.69
N ASP A 122 23.80 -13.03 -6.66
CA ASP A 122 23.27 -11.75 -7.16
C ASP A 122 21.85 -11.94 -7.73
N LEU A 123 21.64 -13.05 -8.47
CA LEU A 123 20.32 -13.36 -9.04
C LEU A 123 19.29 -13.66 -7.94
N ASP A 124 19.64 -14.43 -6.94
CA ASP A 124 18.73 -14.78 -5.85
C ASP A 124 18.37 -13.54 -5.00
N LEU A 125 19.35 -12.66 -4.76
CA LEU A 125 19.10 -11.38 -4.08
C LEU A 125 18.23 -10.45 -4.93
N SER A 126 18.45 -10.41 -6.24
CA SER A 126 17.59 -9.65 -7.17
C SER A 126 16.15 -10.15 -7.18
N LYS A 127 15.93 -11.48 -7.11
CA LYS A 127 14.58 -12.06 -6.97
C LYS A 127 13.87 -11.54 -5.73
N GLN A 128 14.59 -11.48 -4.59
CA GLN A 128 14.04 -10.94 -3.34
C GLN A 128 13.72 -9.45 -3.48
N VAL A 129 14.64 -8.64 -4.01
CA VAL A 129 14.46 -7.21 -4.25
C VAL A 129 13.21 -6.94 -5.10
N VAL A 130 13.08 -7.62 -6.25
CA VAL A 130 11.95 -7.43 -7.16
C VAL A 130 10.64 -7.93 -6.53
N ALA A 131 10.65 -9.06 -5.84
CA ALA A 131 9.48 -9.60 -5.15
C ALA A 131 8.99 -8.66 -4.04
N THR A 132 9.90 -8.15 -3.21
CA THR A 132 9.59 -7.17 -2.14
C THR A 132 9.05 -5.88 -2.73
N ALA A 133 9.66 -5.35 -3.79
CA ALA A 133 9.19 -4.14 -4.48
C ALA A 133 7.76 -4.30 -5.04
N LYS A 134 7.43 -5.47 -5.60
CA LYS A 134 6.07 -5.80 -6.05
C LYS A 134 5.07 -5.82 -4.90
N THR A 135 5.44 -6.46 -3.79
CA THR A 135 4.61 -6.51 -2.57
C THR A 135 4.34 -5.12 -2.01
N ILE A 136 5.35 -4.25 -1.93
CA ILE A 136 5.21 -2.87 -1.48
C ILE A 136 4.25 -2.10 -2.40
N SER A 137 4.42 -2.21 -3.73
CA SER A 137 3.57 -1.54 -4.71
C SER A 137 2.10 -1.94 -4.55
N ALA A 138 1.84 -3.21 -4.31
CA ALA A 138 0.51 -3.75 -4.05
C ALA A 138 -0.10 -3.20 -2.76
N LYS A 139 0.68 -3.22 -1.67
CA LYS A 139 0.23 -2.71 -0.37
C LYS A 139 -0.10 -1.22 -0.44
N PHE A 140 0.71 -0.41 -1.10
CA PHE A 140 0.39 1.03 -1.28
C PHE A 140 -0.85 1.27 -2.13
N LEU A 141 -1.09 0.45 -3.17
CA LEU A 141 -2.33 0.56 -3.95
C LEU A 141 -3.57 0.25 -3.09
N LEU A 142 -3.53 -0.85 -2.35
CA LEU A 142 -4.62 -1.23 -1.45
C LEU A 142 -4.83 -0.21 -0.32
N PHE A 143 -3.75 0.41 0.17
CA PHE A 143 -3.84 1.51 1.13
C PHE A 143 -4.59 2.71 0.57
N ASN A 144 -4.34 3.09 -0.69
CA ASN A 144 -5.07 4.20 -1.31
C ASN A 144 -6.58 3.91 -1.39
N PHE A 145 -6.99 2.68 -1.70
CA PHE A 145 -8.40 2.30 -1.66
C PHE A 145 -8.96 2.35 -0.23
N ALA A 146 -8.26 1.76 0.74
CA ALA A 146 -8.67 1.81 2.14
C ALA A 146 -8.83 3.26 2.63
N LEU A 147 -7.87 4.13 2.31
CA LEU A 147 -7.89 5.55 2.68
C LEU A 147 -9.07 6.29 2.03
N THR A 148 -9.38 6.01 0.76
CA THR A 148 -10.54 6.61 0.09
C THR A 148 -11.84 6.30 0.83
N PHE A 149 -12.08 5.04 1.18
CA PHE A 149 -13.27 4.64 1.92
C PHE A 149 -13.28 5.22 3.35
N LEU A 150 -12.13 5.31 4.00
CA LEU A 150 -12.01 5.95 5.31
C LEU A 150 -12.40 7.43 5.25
N ILE A 151 -11.95 8.16 4.24
CA ILE A 151 -12.31 9.57 4.03
C ILE A 151 -13.81 9.71 3.77
N LEU A 152 -14.41 8.85 2.95
CA LEU A 152 -15.86 8.87 2.70
C LEU A 152 -16.66 8.61 3.98
N SER A 153 -16.21 7.69 4.83
CA SER A 153 -16.81 7.45 6.14
C SER A 153 -16.74 8.69 7.04
N LEU A 154 -15.57 9.35 7.11
CA LEU A 154 -15.40 10.60 7.86
C LEU A 154 -16.32 11.72 7.37
N PHE A 155 -16.55 11.82 6.07
CA PHE A 155 -17.49 12.78 5.50
C PHE A 155 -18.93 12.53 5.96
N CYS A 156 -19.39 11.29 5.94
CA CYS A 156 -20.69 10.90 6.45
C CYS A 156 -20.83 11.27 7.92
N GLU A 157 -19.84 10.93 8.76
CA GLU A 157 -19.86 11.25 10.19
C GLU A 157 -19.86 12.75 10.47
N SER A 158 -19.05 13.52 9.78
CA SER A 158 -19.03 14.98 9.91
C SER A 158 -20.42 15.57 9.62
N THR A 159 -21.10 15.04 8.59
CA THR A 159 -22.47 15.45 8.24
C THR A 159 -23.46 15.07 9.34
N VAL A 160 -23.36 13.87 9.92
CA VAL A 160 -24.19 13.42 11.07
C VAL A 160 -24.04 14.37 12.26
N ILE A 161 -22.81 14.72 12.61
CA ILE A 161 -22.52 15.63 13.74
C ILE A 161 -23.15 17.00 13.50
N ILE A 162 -23.02 17.55 12.29
CA ILE A 162 -23.61 18.86 11.93
C ILE A 162 -25.15 18.80 12.02
N LEU A 163 -25.78 17.76 11.47
CA LEU A 163 -27.24 17.58 11.50
C LEU A 163 -27.78 17.40 12.93
N LYS A 164 -27.00 16.90 13.87
CA LYS A 164 -27.37 16.80 15.29
C LYS A 164 -27.13 18.09 16.06
N GLY A 165 -26.09 18.85 15.69
CA GLY A 165 -25.74 20.11 16.40
C GLY A 165 -26.57 21.31 15.96
N VAL A 166 -27.19 21.28 14.78
CA VAL A 166 -27.99 22.39 14.21
C VAL A 166 -29.50 22.21 14.46
N LEU A 167 -29.94 21.04 14.86
CA LEU A 167 -31.35 20.66 15.08
C LEU A 167 -31.56 20.10 16.49
#